data_7f4a0f16b915515e280869e3d9f61e42
#
_entry.id   7f4a0f16b915515e280869e3d9f61e42
#
_cell.length_a   1.000
_cell.length_b   1.000
_cell.length_c   1.000
_cell.angle_alpha   90.00
_cell.angle_beta   90.00
_cell.angle_gamma   90.00
#
_symmetry.space_group_name_H-M   'P 1'
#
loop_
_entity.id
_entity.type
_entity.pdbx_description
1 polymer ?
#
loop_
_entity_poly.entity_id
_entity_poly.type
_entity_poly.pdbx_seq_one_letter_code
_entity_poly.pdbx_strand_id
1 'polypeptide(L)'
;MIIDSHAHIDLAESWGWFDPPETLLPLMDEAQIDQAIVMTYRDATKPDDPATLYVQAAVERFPERFIGYIRVNPNAPGAVEAVDQAIGDFKMKGIKLHPVSYVGFPYGEATLRVIRRAAEYNAPVLFHTGDESLALPEEVAQAASLVPQARVILAHMGGYFHCEAVLQIGKELPNILVDTSAVPYPWMIRKAIDTLGIERVLFGSDGPGCLPALEVEKVRLAGLRKEEEDQVFFANIRRILAEVRHDL
;
A
#
# COMPACT_ATOMS: atom_id res chain seq x y z
N MET A 1 -5.21 -17.17 8.22
CA MET A 1 -5.55 -16.20 7.15
C MET A 1 -4.37 -15.25 6.97
N ILE A 2 -4.03 -14.95 5.72
CA ILE A 2 -3.02 -13.93 5.36
C ILE A 2 -3.63 -13.02 4.31
N ILE A 3 -3.61 -11.70 4.57
CA ILE A 3 -4.01 -10.66 3.62
C ILE A 3 -2.77 -9.83 3.32
N ASP A 4 -2.32 -9.90 2.08
CA ASP A 4 -1.20 -9.09 1.59
C ASP A 4 -1.67 -7.66 1.32
N SER A 5 -1.11 -6.69 2.02
CA SER A 5 -1.51 -5.28 1.89
C SER A 5 -0.82 -4.54 0.72
N HIS A 6 0.10 -5.20 0.01
CA HIS A 6 0.89 -4.58 -1.04
C HIS A 6 1.34 -5.60 -2.09
N ALA A 7 0.62 -5.68 -3.20
CA ALA A 7 0.98 -6.50 -4.34
C ALA A 7 0.62 -5.81 -5.66
N HIS A 8 1.18 -6.28 -6.76
CA HIS A 8 1.03 -5.66 -8.07
C HIS A 8 0.50 -6.61 -9.12
N ILE A 9 -0.30 -6.07 -10.03
CA ILE A 9 -0.71 -6.70 -11.29
C ILE A 9 -0.66 -5.64 -12.38
N ASP A 10 -0.06 -5.91 -13.53
CA ASP A 10 -0.07 -4.98 -14.66
C ASP A 10 0.27 -5.70 -15.99
N LEU A 11 -0.02 -5.02 -17.07
CA LEU A 11 0.42 -5.37 -18.43
C LEU A 11 1.35 -4.30 -19.00
N ALA A 12 2.23 -3.74 -18.19
CA ALA A 12 3.15 -2.66 -18.56
C ALA A 12 4.41 -3.20 -19.27
N GLU A 13 4.24 -3.78 -20.45
CA GLU A 13 5.33 -4.37 -21.24
C GLU A 13 6.50 -3.41 -21.51
N SER A 14 6.20 -2.11 -21.65
CA SER A 14 7.21 -1.06 -21.92
C SER A 14 8.23 -0.89 -20.79
N TRP A 15 7.91 -1.38 -19.58
CA TRP A 15 8.78 -1.33 -18.42
C TRP A 15 9.40 -2.70 -18.10
N GLY A 16 9.08 -3.72 -18.91
CA GLY A 16 9.48 -5.10 -18.64
C GLY A 16 8.70 -5.77 -17.51
N TRP A 17 7.64 -5.13 -17.03
CA TRP A 17 6.79 -5.62 -15.93
C TRP A 17 5.46 -6.12 -16.49
N PHE A 18 5.46 -7.37 -16.85
CA PHE A 18 4.29 -8.07 -17.36
C PHE A 18 3.82 -9.08 -16.32
N ASP A 19 2.99 -8.60 -15.41
CA ASP A 19 2.51 -9.35 -14.25
C ASP A 19 0.98 -9.43 -14.24
N PRO A 20 0.35 -10.23 -15.13
CA PRO A 20 -1.08 -10.48 -15.06
C PRO A 20 -1.44 -11.23 -13.76
N PRO A 21 -2.73 -11.26 -13.37
CA PRO A 21 -3.20 -12.02 -12.21
C PRO A 21 -2.68 -13.47 -12.16
N GLU A 22 -2.51 -14.09 -13.32
CA GLU A 22 -2.01 -15.45 -13.47
C GLU A 22 -0.53 -15.62 -13.07
N THR A 23 0.23 -14.53 -12.97
CA THR A 23 1.59 -14.53 -12.40
C THR A 23 1.54 -14.50 -10.87
N LEU A 24 0.68 -13.66 -10.29
CA LEU A 24 0.61 -13.47 -8.84
C LEU A 24 -0.12 -14.62 -8.11
N LEU A 25 -1.22 -15.13 -8.68
CA LEU A 25 -2.05 -16.14 -8.02
C LEU A 25 -1.29 -17.42 -7.60
N PRO A 26 -0.45 -18.04 -8.46
CA PRO A 26 0.35 -19.20 -8.05
C PRO A 26 1.32 -18.89 -6.92
N LEU A 27 1.92 -17.68 -6.90
CA LEU A 27 2.84 -17.24 -5.84
C LEU A 27 2.10 -17.04 -4.52
N MET A 28 0.87 -16.51 -4.56
CA MET A 28 0.00 -16.42 -3.39
C MET A 28 -0.35 -17.81 -2.85
N ASP A 29 -0.68 -18.76 -3.72
CA ASP A 29 -1.01 -20.14 -3.33
C ASP A 29 0.19 -20.81 -2.65
N GLU A 30 1.40 -20.70 -3.21
CA GLU A 30 2.64 -21.19 -2.61
C GLU A 30 2.90 -20.55 -1.24
N ALA A 31 2.68 -19.25 -1.11
CA ALA A 31 2.88 -18.49 0.13
C ALA A 31 1.72 -18.65 1.14
N GLN A 32 0.65 -19.35 0.79
CA GLN A 32 -0.58 -19.47 1.58
C GLN A 32 -1.25 -18.12 1.89
N ILE A 33 -1.15 -17.17 0.93
CA ILE A 33 -1.83 -15.87 1.00
C ILE A 33 -3.27 -16.04 0.50
N ASP A 34 -4.24 -15.74 1.37
CA ASP A 34 -5.65 -15.87 1.05
C ASP A 34 -6.13 -14.75 0.12
N GLN A 35 -5.76 -13.51 0.44
CA GLN A 35 -6.14 -12.32 -0.33
C GLN A 35 -4.95 -11.39 -0.51
N ALA A 36 -4.94 -10.60 -1.59
CA ALA A 36 -3.97 -9.54 -1.81
C ALA A 36 -4.65 -8.23 -2.23
N ILE A 37 -4.16 -7.12 -1.71
CA ILE A 37 -4.46 -5.79 -2.24
C ILE A 37 -3.58 -5.59 -3.46
N VAL A 38 -4.23 -5.41 -4.61
CA VAL A 38 -3.55 -5.30 -5.90
C VAL A 38 -3.71 -3.92 -6.52
N MET A 39 -2.65 -3.45 -7.15
CA MET A 39 -2.56 -2.19 -7.86
C MET A 39 -1.64 -2.33 -9.07
N THR A 40 -1.74 -1.41 -10.02
CA THR A 40 -0.85 -1.38 -11.20
C THR A 40 0.52 -0.78 -10.87
N TYR A 41 1.50 -0.96 -11.78
CA TYR A 41 2.75 -0.19 -11.81
C TYR A 41 2.56 1.16 -12.50
N ARG A 42 1.50 1.33 -13.30
CA ARG A 42 1.14 2.57 -14.00
C ARG A 42 0.23 3.43 -13.13
N ASP A 43 0.44 4.74 -13.20
CA ASP A 43 -0.40 5.70 -12.50
C ASP A 43 -1.62 6.08 -13.38
N ALA A 44 -2.83 5.97 -12.83
CA ALA A 44 -4.05 6.48 -13.44
C ALA A 44 -4.04 8.02 -13.44
N THR A 45 -4.60 8.63 -14.49
CA THR A 45 -4.57 10.08 -14.72
C THR A 45 -5.96 10.73 -14.77
N LYS A 46 -7.01 9.92 -14.83
CA LYS A 46 -8.40 10.36 -15.01
C LYS A 46 -9.37 9.22 -14.67
N PRO A 47 -10.66 9.49 -14.55
CA PRO A 47 -11.68 8.46 -14.58
C PRO A 47 -11.59 7.57 -15.83
N ASP A 48 -12.01 6.32 -15.71
CA ASP A 48 -11.93 5.29 -16.75
C ASP A 48 -10.51 5.08 -17.32
N ASP A 49 -9.49 5.34 -16.51
CA ASP A 49 -8.11 5.07 -16.90
C ASP A 49 -7.90 3.56 -17.06
N PRO A 50 -7.27 3.11 -18.17
CA PRO A 50 -7.02 1.69 -18.40
C PRO A 50 -6.31 0.97 -17.24
N ALA A 51 -5.47 1.67 -16.48
CA ALA A 51 -4.82 1.10 -15.31
C ALA A 51 -5.84 0.77 -14.19
N THR A 52 -6.77 1.68 -13.92
CA THR A 52 -7.84 1.47 -12.92
C THR A 52 -8.81 0.38 -13.37
N LEU A 53 -9.24 0.43 -14.62
CA LEU A 53 -10.16 -0.58 -15.21
C LEU A 53 -9.54 -1.98 -15.20
N TYR A 54 -8.22 -2.09 -15.37
CA TYR A 54 -7.51 -3.36 -15.29
C TYR A 54 -7.58 -3.99 -13.90
N VAL A 55 -7.35 -3.19 -12.85
CA VAL A 55 -7.49 -3.65 -11.46
C VAL A 55 -8.94 -4.04 -11.16
N GLN A 56 -9.91 -3.22 -11.59
CA GLN A 56 -11.33 -3.54 -11.42
C GLN A 56 -11.70 -4.88 -12.03
N ALA A 57 -11.32 -5.09 -13.30
CA ALA A 57 -11.61 -6.35 -14.00
C ALA A 57 -10.95 -7.56 -13.31
N ALA A 58 -9.75 -7.40 -12.76
CA ALA A 58 -9.09 -8.45 -12.00
C ALA A 58 -9.82 -8.76 -10.68
N VAL A 59 -10.29 -7.75 -9.97
CA VAL A 59 -11.08 -7.93 -8.74
C VAL A 59 -12.43 -8.61 -9.06
N GLU A 60 -13.12 -8.20 -10.12
CA GLU A 60 -14.36 -8.82 -10.56
C GLU A 60 -14.18 -10.29 -10.95
N ARG A 61 -13.06 -10.62 -11.58
CA ARG A 61 -12.72 -11.99 -11.97
C ARG A 61 -12.32 -12.88 -10.79
N PHE A 62 -11.69 -12.31 -9.78
CA PHE A 62 -11.15 -13.02 -8.61
C PHE A 62 -11.54 -12.36 -7.28
N PRO A 63 -12.86 -12.20 -6.99
CA PRO A 63 -13.34 -11.39 -5.86
C PRO A 63 -12.94 -11.95 -4.49
N GLU A 64 -12.69 -13.27 -4.40
CA GLU A 64 -12.23 -13.92 -3.15
C GLU A 64 -10.72 -13.80 -2.96
N ARG A 65 -9.97 -13.35 -3.96
CA ARG A 65 -8.51 -13.29 -3.94
C ARG A 65 -7.98 -11.87 -3.98
N PHE A 66 -8.64 -10.93 -4.67
CA PHE A 66 -8.13 -9.58 -4.88
C PHE A 66 -9.01 -8.50 -4.27
N ILE A 67 -8.33 -7.50 -3.72
CA ILE A 67 -8.90 -6.24 -3.24
C ILE A 67 -8.22 -5.13 -4.04
N GLY A 68 -8.98 -4.23 -4.66
CA GLY A 68 -8.41 -3.21 -5.53
C GLY A 68 -7.96 -1.96 -4.78
N TYR A 69 -6.79 -1.43 -5.14
CA TYR A 69 -6.36 -0.06 -4.89
C TYR A 69 -6.14 0.63 -6.23
N ILE A 70 -6.48 1.92 -6.31
CA ILE A 70 -6.06 2.74 -7.45
C ILE A 70 -4.65 3.28 -7.20
N ARG A 71 -3.76 3.14 -8.18
CA ARG A 71 -2.53 3.90 -8.23
C ARG A 71 -2.75 5.14 -9.11
N VAL A 72 -2.49 6.33 -8.58
CA VAL A 72 -2.90 7.60 -9.22
C VAL A 72 -1.74 8.58 -9.35
N ASN A 73 -1.71 9.31 -10.47
CA ASN A 73 -0.82 10.46 -10.68
C ASN A 73 -1.48 11.74 -10.15
N PRO A 74 -1.06 12.29 -9.00
CA PRO A 74 -1.68 13.48 -8.43
C PRO A 74 -1.55 14.74 -9.30
N ASN A 75 -0.56 14.78 -10.19
CA ASN A 75 -0.33 15.92 -11.10
C ASN A 75 -1.32 15.96 -12.27
N ALA A 76 -2.05 14.86 -12.49
CA ALA A 76 -3.05 14.81 -13.55
C ALA A 76 -4.30 15.63 -13.17
N PRO A 77 -4.90 16.38 -14.12
CA PRO A 77 -6.10 17.19 -13.85
C PRO A 77 -7.29 16.35 -13.32
N GLY A 78 -7.44 15.10 -13.76
CA GLY A 78 -8.53 14.19 -13.36
C GLY A 78 -8.20 13.26 -12.18
N ALA A 79 -7.15 13.56 -11.39
CA ALA A 79 -6.68 12.66 -10.33
C ALA A 79 -7.70 12.46 -9.19
N VAL A 80 -8.36 13.53 -8.76
CA VAL A 80 -9.37 13.48 -7.68
C VAL A 80 -10.61 12.73 -8.15
N GLU A 81 -11.09 13.01 -9.34
CA GLU A 81 -12.24 12.34 -9.96
C GLU A 81 -11.95 10.84 -10.20
N ALA A 82 -10.69 10.49 -10.52
CA ALA A 82 -10.29 9.08 -10.63
C ALA A 82 -10.36 8.36 -9.28
N VAL A 83 -9.98 9.03 -8.18
CA VAL A 83 -10.14 8.50 -6.81
C VAL A 83 -11.61 8.33 -6.47
N ASP A 84 -12.45 9.30 -6.82
CA ASP A 84 -13.90 9.24 -6.59
C ASP A 84 -14.52 8.03 -7.29
N GLN A 85 -14.21 7.84 -8.56
CA GLN A 85 -14.71 6.69 -9.31
C GLN A 85 -14.19 5.37 -8.73
N ALA A 86 -12.89 5.28 -8.44
CA ALA A 86 -12.29 4.04 -7.94
C ALA A 86 -12.90 3.62 -6.60
N ILE A 87 -13.03 4.54 -5.65
CA ILE A 87 -13.53 4.21 -4.31
C ILE A 87 -15.06 4.21 -4.29
N GLY A 88 -15.71 5.23 -4.87
CA GLY A 88 -17.16 5.39 -4.89
C GLY A 88 -17.87 4.37 -5.76
N ASP A 89 -17.50 4.25 -7.04
CA ASP A 89 -18.19 3.41 -8.01
C ASP A 89 -17.65 1.97 -8.01
N PHE A 90 -16.33 1.81 -8.13
CA PHE A 90 -15.68 0.50 -8.25
C PHE A 90 -15.43 -0.20 -6.90
N LYS A 91 -15.75 0.45 -5.78
CA LYS A 91 -15.62 -0.09 -4.43
C LYS A 91 -14.19 -0.51 -4.06
N MET A 92 -13.21 0.10 -4.70
CA MET A 92 -11.81 -0.08 -4.30
C MET A 92 -11.59 0.43 -2.87
N LYS A 93 -10.58 -0.10 -2.19
CA LYS A 93 -10.41 0.05 -0.75
C LYS A 93 -9.30 1.02 -0.34
N GLY A 94 -8.61 1.64 -1.30
CA GLY A 94 -7.52 2.56 -0.99
C GLY A 94 -6.83 3.09 -2.23
N ILE A 95 -5.79 3.90 -2.00
CA ILE A 95 -4.99 4.46 -3.07
C ILE A 95 -3.50 4.15 -2.86
N LYS A 96 -2.76 4.03 -3.96
CA LYS A 96 -1.29 3.98 -4.01
C LYS A 96 -0.75 5.26 -4.62
N LEU A 97 0.28 5.79 -3.99
CA LEU A 97 1.08 6.91 -4.50
C LEU A 97 2.54 6.51 -4.63
N HIS A 98 3.17 6.87 -5.74
CA HIS A 98 4.58 6.59 -6.00
C HIS A 98 5.28 7.88 -6.46
N PRO A 99 5.82 8.68 -5.53
CA PRO A 99 6.32 10.03 -5.81
C PRO A 99 7.38 10.10 -6.90
N VAL A 100 8.23 9.08 -7.01
CA VAL A 100 9.25 9.00 -8.07
C VAL A 100 8.61 8.82 -9.45
N SER A 101 7.52 8.04 -9.54
CA SER A 101 6.81 7.78 -10.80
C SER A 101 6.17 9.03 -11.37
N TYR A 102 5.42 9.77 -10.55
CA TYR A 102 4.76 11.00 -11.01
C TYR A 102 5.64 12.27 -10.87
N VAL A 103 6.88 12.13 -10.42
CA VAL A 103 7.86 13.21 -10.24
C VAL A 103 7.27 14.40 -9.47
N GLY A 104 6.91 14.15 -8.20
CA GLY A 104 6.29 15.17 -7.37
C GLY A 104 6.54 14.95 -5.88
N PHE A 105 6.60 16.05 -5.14
CA PHE A 105 6.75 15.95 -3.68
C PHE A 105 5.49 15.39 -3.01
N PRO A 106 5.63 14.48 -2.02
CA PRO A 106 4.51 13.95 -1.25
C PRO A 106 3.66 15.04 -0.59
N TYR A 107 4.28 16.13 -0.15
CA TYR A 107 3.64 17.28 0.48
C TYR A 107 3.24 18.40 -0.50
N GLY A 108 3.38 18.17 -1.81
CA GLY A 108 2.92 19.11 -2.84
C GLY A 108 1.40 19.19 -2.89
N GLU A 109 0.85 20.37 -3.24
CA GLU A 109 -0.62 20.58 -3.17
C GLU A 109 -1.41 19.60 -4.05
N ALA A 110 -0.86 19.18 -5.19
CA ALA A 110 -1.48 18.18 -6.04
C ALA A 110 -1.67 16.85 -5.29
N THR A 111 -0.61 16.40 -4.62
CA THR A 111 -0.63 15.17 -3.81
C THR A 111 -1.55 15.31 -2.59
N LEU A 112 -1.49 16.46 -1.90
CA LEU A 112 -2.33 16.72 -0.73
C LEU A 112 -3.83 16.72 -1.06
N ARG A 113 -4.25 17.18 -2.24
CA ARG A 113 -5.67 17.10 -2.68
C ARG A 113 -6.13 15.66 -2.79
N VAL A 114 -5.32 14.79 -3.36
CA VAL A 114 -5.62 13.36 -3.50
C VAL A 114 -5.67 12.67 -2.12
N ILE A 115 -4.71 12.98 -1.24
CA ILE A 115 -4.70 12.43 0.14
C ILE A 115 -5.94 12.88 0.92
N ARG A 116 -6.31 14.17 0.85
CA ARG A 116 -7.52 14.70 1.51
C ARG A 116 -8.77 13.99 1.00
N ARG A 117 -8.87 13.77 -0.32
CA ARG A 117 -10.02 13.07 -0.89
C ARG A 117 -10.09 11.61 -0.43
N ALA A 118 -8.97 10.89 -0.41
CA ALA A 118 -8.93 9.53 0.15
C ALA A 118 -9.34 9.50 1.64
N ALA A 119 -8.90 10.50 2.42
CA ALA A 119 -9.26 10.61 3.84
C ALA A 119 -10.77 10.85 4.06
N GLU A 120 -11.47 11.55 3.17
CA GLU A 120 -12.92 11.70 3.22
C GLU A 120 -13.65 10.36 3.11
N TYR A 121 -13.14 9.45 2.28
CA TYR A 121 -13.60 8.06 2.18
C TYR A 121 -13.11 7.16 3.33
N ASN A 122 -12.28 7.69 4.22
CA ASN A 122 -11.56 6.90 5.22
C ASN A 122 -10.66 5.81 4.59
N ALA A 123 -10.27 6.01 3.35
CA ALA A 123 -9.46 5.09 2.57
C ALA A 123 -7.96 5.28 2.90
N PRO A 124 -7.20 4.19 3.12
CA PRO A 124 -5.78 4.29 3.36
C PRO A 124 -5.01 4.73 2.11
N VAL A 125 -3.90 5.42 2.36
CA VAL A 125 -2.97 5.91 1.33
C VAL A 125 -1.66 5.15 1.49
N LEU A 126 -1.37 4.24 0.59
CA LEU A 126 -0.11 3.50 0.53
C LEU A 126 0.90 4.33 -0.28
N PHE A 127 1.91 4.84 0.38
CA PHE A 127 3.03 5.50 -0.27
C PHE A 127 4.17 4.53 -0.52
N HIS A 128 4.71 4.53 -1.73
CA HIS A 128 6.07 4.04 -1.94
C HIS A 128 7.03 4.91 -1.14
N THR A 129 7.84 4.29 -0.31
CA THR A 129 8.94 4.95 0.41
C THR A 129 10.21 4.13 0.27
N GLY A 130 11.33 4.81 0.16
CA GLY A 130 12.60 4.14 -0.09
C GLY A 130 13.76 5.11 0.02
N ASP A 131 14.86 4.72 -0.60
CA ASP A 131 16.13 5.44 -0.56
C ASP A 131 16.24 6.48 -1.69
N GLU A 132 15.19 6.60 -2.52
CA GLU A 132 15.16 7.52 -3.66
C GLU A 132 14.66 8.91 -3.25
N SER A 133 15.21 9.93 -3.87
CA SER A 133 14.67 11.30 -3.78
C SER A 133 13.18 11.31 -4.16
N LEU A 134 12.38 12.14 -3.51
CA LEU A 134 10.92 12.25 -3.59
C LEU A 134 10.16 11.11 -2.87
N ALA A 135 10.83 10.02 -2.47
CA ALA A 135 10.22 8.90 -1.75
C ALA A 135 10.78 8.71 -0.33
N LEU A 136 11.56 9.68 0.16
CA LEU A 136 12.11 9.62 1.52
C LEU A 136 10.99 9.65 2.56
N PRO A 137 11.08 8.85 3.62
CA PRO A 137 10.04 8.81 4.66
C PRO A 137 9.74 10.17 5.29
N GLU A 138 10.74 11.04 5.43
CA GLU A 138 10.58 12.39 5.97
C GLU A 138 9.70 13.28 5.08
N GLU A 139 9.76 13.10 3.76
CA GLU A 139 8.91 13.82 2.82
C GLU A 139 7.46 13.35 2.90
N VAL A 140 7.25 12.04 3.03
CA VAL A 140 5.91 11.47 3.24
C VAL A 140 5.36 11.84 4.62
N ALA A 141 6.21 11.89 5.66
CA ALA A 141 5.85 12.36 6.99
C ALA A 141 5.32 13.79 6.98
N GLN A 142 5.93 14.66 6.16
CA GLN A 142 5.42 16.03 6.00
C GLN A 142 4.01 16.03 5.42
N ALA A 143 3.71 15.19 4.42
CA ALA A 143 2.35 15.04 3.89
C ALA A 143 1.38 14.51 4.95
N ALA A 144 1.78 13.49 5.72
CA ALA A 144 0.98 12.92 6.80
C ALA A 144 0.66 13.94 7.90
N SER A 145 1.60 14.84 8.23
CA SER A 145 1.39 15.90 9.21
C SER A 145 0.40 16.97 8.73
N LEU A 146 0.38 17.25 7.42
CA LEU A 146 -0.53 18.23 6.80
C LEU A 146 -1.95 17.69 6.60
N VAL A 147 -2.14 16.36 6.66
CA VAL A 147 -3.45 15.70 6.57
C VAL A 147 -3.60 14.67 7.69
N PRO A 148 -3.71 15.10 8.95
CA PRO A 148 -3.66 14.19 10.12
C PRO A 148 -4.83 13.20 10.19
N GLN A 149 -5.93 13.44 9.46
CA GLN A 149 -7.06 12.51 9.34
C GLN A 149 -6.81 11.37 8.33
N ALA A 150 -5.79 11.49 7.45
CA ALA A 150 -5.45 10.44 6.52
C ALA A 150 -4.71 9.29 7.22
N ARG A 151 -4.97 8.06 6.82
CA ARG A 151 -4.16 6.90 7.17
C ARG A 151 -3.08 6.71 6.13
N VAL A 152 -1.85 6.99 6.50
CA VAL A 152 -0.69 6.92 5.60
C VAL A 152 0.13 5.69 5.91
N ILE A 153 0.26 4.79 4.94
CA ILE A 153 1.07 3.58 5.05
C ILE A 153 2.39 3.84 4.32
N LEU A 154 3.50 3.78 5.06
CA LEU A 154 4.84 3.84 4.49
C LEU A 154 5.23 2.43 4.03
N ALA A 155 5.22 2.23 2.71
CA ALA A 155 5.66 0.98 2.12
C ALA A 155 7.14 0.73 2.42
N HIS A 156 7.53 -0.54 2.53
CA HIS A 156 8.93 -0.96 2.71
C HIS A 156 9.58 -0.41 4.00
N MET A 157 8.79 0.06 4.98
CA MET A 157 9.32 0.74 6.17
C MET A 157 10.38 1.79 5.86
N GLY A 158 10.30 2.48 4.70
CA GLY A 158 11.29 3.46 4.28
C GLY A 158 12.50 2.91 3.54
N GLY A 159 12.43 1.70 3.02
CA GLY A 159 13.50 1.09 2.22
C GLY A 159 14.64 0.52 3.05
N TYR A 160 15.82 0.41 2.44
CA TYR A 160 16.96 -0.27 3.04
C TYR A 160 17.61 0.53 4.16
N PHE A 161 17.76 1.85 4.00
CA PHE A 161 18.52 2.70 4.93
C PHE A 161 17.67 3.50 5.91
N HIS A 162 16.35 3.66 5.68
CA HIS A 162 15.51 4.61 6.42
C HIS A 162 14.57 3.97 7.45
N CYS A 163 14.63 2.66 7.69
CA CYS A 163 13.74 1.99 8.65
C CYS A 163 13.76 2.63 10.05
N GLU A 164 14.94 3.03 10.55
CA GLU A 164 15.04 3.69 11.85
C GLU A 164 14.36 5.07 11.86
N ALA A 165 14.52 5.84 10.78
CA ALA A 165 13.88 7.15 10.64
C ALA A 165 12.36 7.00 10.66
N VAL A 166 11.81 5.99 9.93
CA VAL A 166 10.37 5.66 9.93
C VAL A 166 9.84 5.40 11.35
N LEU A 167 10.58 4.67 12.17
CA LEU A 167 10.15 4.40 13.55
C LEU A 167 10.11 5.68 14.41
N GLN A 168 11.05 6.60 14.23
CA GLN A 168 11.02 7.89 14.95
C GLN A 168 9.86 8.76 14.46
N ILE A 169 9.66 8.86 13.15
CA ILE A 169 8.54 9.57 12.52
C ILE A 169 7.19 9.03 13.04
N GLY A 170 7.02 7.72 13.05
CA GLY A 170 5.78 7.09 13.49
C GLY A 170 5.46 7.28 14.98
N LYS A 171 6.44 7.57 15.84
CA LYS A 171 6.20 7.98 17.25
C LYS A 171 5.49 9.34 17.32
N GLU A 172 5.85 10.25 16.43
CA GLU A 172 5.33 11.62 16.43
C GLU A 172 4.01 11.74 15.68
N LEU A 173 3.80 10.89 14.65
CA LEU A 173 2.65 10.91 13.77
C LEU A 173 1.80 9.64 13.93
N PRO A 174 0.71 9.68 14.71
CA PRO A 174 -0.10 8.49 14.99
C PRO A 174 -0.89 7.97 13.78
N ASN A 175 -1.03 8.76 12.73
CA ASN A 175 -1.70 8.40 11.48
C ASN A 175 -0.77 7.68 10.48
N ILE A 176 0.48 7.42 10.85
CA ILE A 176 1.43 6.62 10.06
C ILE A 176 1.34 5.15 10.47
N LEU A 177 1.23 4.31 9.46
CA LEU A 177 1.37 2.86 9.51
C LEU A 177 2.56 2.45 8.63
N VAL A 178 3.00 1.21 8.76
CA VAL A 178 4.09 0.65 7.93
C VAL A 178 3.71 -0.71 7.38
N ASP A 179 4.22 -1.06 6.21
CA ASP A 179 4.17 -2.44 5.73
C ASP A 179 5.55 -3.11 5.78
N THR A 180 5.55 -4.42 5.75
CA THR A 180 6.77 -5.24 5.88
C THR A 180 7.43 -5.54 4.56
N SER A 181 6.85 -5.14 3.42
CA SER A 181 7.33 -5.55 2.09
C SER A 181 8.77 -5.09 1.83
N ALA A 182 9.54 -5.91 1.16
CA ALA A 182 10.92 -5.63 0.72
C ALA A 182 11.91 -5.19 1.81
N VAL A 183 11.54 -5.22 3.09
CA VAL A 183 12.46 -4.90 4.21
C VAL A 183 13.39 -6.10 4.43
N PRO A 184 14.72 -5.95 4.33
CA PRO A 184 15.62 -7.11 4.41
C PRO A 184 15.88 -7.63 5.85
N TYR A 185 15.33 -6.95 6.86
CA TYR A 185 15.63 -7.22 8.26
C TYR A 185 14.44 -7.75 9.05
N PRO A 186 14.30 -9.08 9.30
CA PRO A 186 13.19 -9.64 10.09
C PRO A 186 13.06 -8.99 11.49
N TRP A 187 14.17 -8.72 12.16
CA TRP A 187 14.19 -8.09 13.48
C TRP A 187 13.62 -6.66 13.49
N MET A 188 13.60 -5.97 12.34
CA MET A 188 13.00 -4.64 12.22
C MET A 188 11.48 -4.69 12.40
N ILE A 189 10.82 -5.78 12.00
CA ILE A 189 9.38 -5.97 12.19
C ILE A 189 9.07 -5.99 13.70
N ARG A 190 9.83 -6.75 14.49
CA ARG A 190 9.68 -6.77 15.95
C ARG A 190 9.89 -5.37 16.54
N LYS A 191 10.95 -4.68 16.09
CA LYS A 191 11.25 -3.32 16.53
C LYS A 191 10.14 -2.32 16.17
N ALA A 192 9.54 -2.46 14.98
CA ALA A 192 8.41 -1.63 14.58
C ALA A 192 7.20 -1.84 15.50
N ILE A 193 6.86 -3.08 15.82
CA ILE A 193 5.79 -3.42 16.76
C ILE A 193 6.06 -2.80 18.14
N ASP A 194 7.27 -2.96 18.68
CA ASP A 194 7.65 -2.43 20.00
C ASP A 194 7.65 -0.89 20.04
N THR A 195 7.87 -0.25 18.89
CA THR A 195 8.01 1.20 18.78
C THR A 195 6.70 1.89 18.47
N LEU A 196 5.94 1.36 17.50
CA LEU A 196 4.74 1.98 16.95
C LEU A 196 3.44 1.42 17.55
N GLY A 197 3.48 0.22 18.09
CA GLY A 197 2.30 -0.57 18.44
C GLY A 197 1.95 -1.55 17.32
N ILE A 198 1.46 -2.72 17.73
CA ILE A 198 1.14 -3.84 16.82
C ILE A 198 0.11 -3.45 15.75
N GLU A 199 -0.85 -2.61 16.10
CA GLU A 199 -1.97 -2.20 15.25
C GLU A 199 -1.56 -1.36 14.04
N ARG A 200 -0.31 -0.91 13.98
CA ARG A 200 0.23 -0.07 12.91
C ARG A 200 1.19 -0.79 11.97
N VAL A 201 1.45 -2.08 12.18
CA VAL A 201 2.33 -2.90 11.32
C VAL A 201 1.48 -3.84 10.48
N LEU A 202 1.66 -3.80 9.15
CA LEU A 202 0.90 -4.54 8.17
C LEU A 202 1.82 -5.49 7.41
N PHE A 203 1.35 -6.67 7.08
CA PHE A 203 2.04 -7.54 6.13
C PHE A 203 1.84 -7.03 4.71
N GLY A 204 2.91 -6.88 3.95
CA GLY A 204 2.92 -6.64 2.51
C GLY A 204 4.04 -7.46 1.88
N SER A 205 3.84 -7.94 0.63
CA SER A 205 4.86 -8.68 -0.09
C SER A 205 5.61 -7.87 -1.15
N ASP A 206 4.95 -6.87 -1.75
CA ASP A 206 5.40 -6.23 -3.00
C ASP A 206 5.54 -7.25 -4.15
N GLY A 207 4.77 -8.33 -4.06
CA GLY A 207 4.73 -9.37 -5.08
C GLY A 207 4.10 -8.90 -6.40
N PRO A 208 4.50 -9.49 -7.53
CA PRO A 208 5.46 -10.58 -7.71
C PRO A 208 6.93 -10.11 -7.75
N GLY A 209 7.21 -8.80 -7.68
CA GLY A 209 8.57 -8.24 -7.70
C GLY A 209 9.44 -8.79 -6.59
N CYS A 210 8.90 -8.87 -5.36
CA CYS A 210 9.47 -9.68 -4.28
C CYS A 210 8.70 -11.00 -4.21
N LEU A 211 9.39 -12.09 -3.86
CA LEU A 211 8.75 -13.40 -3.76
C LEU A 211 7.86 -13.51 -2.52
N PRO A 212 6.52 -13.63 -2.65
CA PRO A 212 5.61 -13.59 -1.52
C PRO A 212 5.91 -14.63 -0.42
N ALA A 213 6.39 -15.82 -0.78
CA ALA A 213 6.76 -16.85 0.18
C ALA A 213 7.92 -16.43 1.09
N LEU A 214 8.92 -15.69 0.56
CA LEU A 214 10.01 -15.15 1.38
C LEU A 214 9.53 -14.03 2.29
N GLU A 215 8.61 -13.20 1.81
CA GLU A 215 8.04 -12.11 2.60
C GLU A 215 7.20 -12.63 3.77
N VAL A 216 6.42 -13.70 3.58
CA VAL A 216 5.71 -14.40 4.66
C VAL A 216 6.69 -14.99 5.66
N GLU A 217 7.72 -15.69 5.19
CA GLU A 217 8.71 -16.29 6.07
C GLU A 217 9.48 -15.26 6.88
N LYS A 218 9.76 -14.10 6.31
CA LYS A 218 10.38 -12.98 7.01
C LYS A 218 9.59 -12.52 8.25
N VAL A 219 8.26 -12.45 8.15
CA VAL A 219 7.40 -12.12 9.31
C VAL A 219 7.47 -13.23 10.36
N ARG A 220 7.47 -14.49 9.96
CA ARG A 220 7.60 -15.64 10.88
C ARG A 220 8.94 -15.64 11.62
N LEU A 221 10.00 -15.20 10.94
CA LEU A 221 11.35 -15.06 11.54
C LEU A 221 11.52 -13.85 12.45
N ALA A 222 10.53 -12.95 12.52
CA ALA A 222 10.58 -11.78 13.40
C ALA A 222 10.40 -12.10 14.89
N GLY A 223 10.16 -13.37 15.26
CA GLY A 223 10.01 -13.81 16.65
C GLY A 223 8.71 -13.33 17.29
N LEU A 224 7.64 -13.25 16.51
CA LEU A 224 6.32 -12.84 16.95
C LEU A 224 5.60 -14.01 17.64
N ARG A 225 4.74 -13.69 18.62
CA ARG A 225 3.75 -14.66 19.13
C ARG A 225 2.64 -14.86 18.09
N LYS A 226 1.92 -15.96 18.18
CA LYS A 226 0.86 -16.29 17.20
C LYS A 226 -0.19 -15.17 17.07
N GLU A 227 -0.59 -14.58 18.17
CA GLU A 227 -1.56 -13.47 18.19
C GLU A 227 -1.00 -12.20 17.52
N GLU A 228 0.30 -11.96 17.64
CA GLU A 228 0.98 -10.85 16.98
C GLU A 228 1.11 -11.11 15.47
N GLU A 229 1.44 -12.34 15.06
CA GLU A 229 1.41 -12.73 13.64
C GLU A 229 0.02 -12.51 13.03
N ASP A 230 -1.05 -12.93 13.72
CA ASP A 230 -2.42 -12.78 13.25
C ASP A 230 -2.80 -11.30 13.10
N GLN A 231 -2.31 -10.42 13.97
CA GLN A 231 -2.48 -8.98 13.82
C GLN A 231 -1.79 -8.45 12.55
N VAL A 232 -0.50 -8.78 12.37
CA VAL A 232 0.29 -8.33 11.23
C VAL A 232 -0.23 -8.89 9.92
N PHE A 233 -0.53 -10.21 9.87
CA PHE A 233 -0.93 -10.89 8.64
C PHE A 233 -2.32 -10.52 8.14
N PHE A 234 -3.29 -10.23 9.03
CA PHE A 234 -4.64 -9.95 8.54
C PHE A 234 -5.50 -9.02 9.40
N ALA A 235 -5.43 -9.06 10.74
CA ALA A 235 -6.43 -8.37 11.53
C ALA A 235 -6.34 -6.85 11.38
N ASN A 236 -5.12 -6.30 11.31
CA ASN A 236 -4.90 -4.88 11.14
C ASN A 236 -5.43 -4.36 9.82
N ILE A 237 -5.02 -4.98 8.71
CA ILE A 237 -5.46 -4.53 7.37
C ILE A 237 -6.98 -4.74 7.20
N ARG A 238 -7.53 -5.85 7.67
CA ARG A 238 -8.98 -6.10 7.61
C ARG A 238 -9.78 -5.04 8.35
N ARG A 239 -9.33 -4.61 9.53
CA ARG A 239 -9.94 -3.50 10.29
C ARG A 239 -9.93 -2.21 9.48
N ILE A 240 -8.79 -1.85 8.88
CA ILE A 240 -8.64 -0.63 8.06
C ILE A 240 -9.59 -0.66 6.87
N LEU A 241 -9.65 -1.78 6.13
CA LEU A 241 -10.50 -1.92 4.94
C LEU A 241 -12.00 -1.90 5.26
N ALA A 242 -12.39 -2.38 6.46
CA ALA A 242 -13.78 -2.36 6.90
C ALA A 242 -14.31 -0.94 7.20
N GLU A 243 -13.42 0.00 7.45
CA GLU A 243 -13.79 1.39 7.77
C GLU A 243 -13.89 2.28 6.52
N VAL A 244 -13.53 1.77 5.33
CA VAL A 244 -13.63 2.52 4.07
C VAL A 244 -15.09 2.72 3.69
N ARG A 245 -15.45 3.97 3.43
CA ARG A 245 -16.78 4.40 2.97
C ARG A 245 -16.80 4.48 1.45
N HIS A 246 -17.97 4.29 0.87
CA HIS A 246 -18.15 4.32 -0.59
C HIS A 246 -19.28 5.24 -1.03
N ASP A 247 -19.92 5.90 -0.07
CA ASP A 247 -21.09 6.74 -0.23
C ASP A 247 -20.78 8.17 0.28
N LEU A 248 -20.17 8.98 -0.58
CA LEU A 248 -19.90 10.40 -0.33
C LEU A 248 -20.58 11.27 -1.37
#